data_2d49e1a4afb1e47bee4e756f97220a85
#
_entry.id   2d49e1a4afb1e47bee4e756f97220a85
#
_cell.length_a   1.000
_cell.length_b   1.000
_cell.length_c   1.000
_cell.angle_alpha   90.00
_cell.angle_beta   90.00
_cell.angle_gamma   90.00
#
_symmetry.space_group_name_H-M   'P 1'
#
loop_
_entity.id
_entity.type
_entity.pdbx_description
1 polymer ?
#
loop_
_entity_poly.entity_id
_entity_poly.type
_entity_poly.pdbx_seq_one_letter_code
_entity_poly.pdbx_strand_id
1 'polypeptide(L)'
;ATLETLRRAVAARGAFELAAMAKLAHLSGSLVATLAIIERAGTAEDIWKAACLDEIWQEELWGADHWAQKNRSDREGEFMAAVRFLDLLVPRT
;
A
#
# COMPACT_ATOMS: atom_id res chain seq x y z
N ALA A 1 19.53 12.94 -0.46
CA ALA A 1 18.87 12.61 0.80
C ALA A 1 17.54 11.91 0.55
N THR A 2 17.12 11.11 1.52
CA THR A 2 15.92 10.30 1.42
C THR A 2 14.66 11.12 1.14
N LEU A 3 14.52 12.26 1.83
CA LEU A 3 13.35 13.12 1.67
C LEU A 3 13.28 13.71 0.26
N GLU A 4 14.41 14.14 -0.27
CA GLU A 4 14.47 14.66 -1.64
C GLU A 4 14.17 13.59 -2.68
N THR A 5 14.67 12.37 -2.45
CA THR A 5 14.40 11.23 -3.32
C THR A 5 12.91 10.91 -3.35
N LEU A 6 12.26 10.90 -2.18
CA LEU A 6 10.82 10.67 -2.07
C LEU A 6 10.03 11.75 -2.79
N ARG A 7 10.41 13.02 -2.59
CA ARG A 7 9.73 14.14 -3.23
C ARG A 7 9.83 14.06 -4.75
N ARG A 8 10.99 13.71 -5.29
CA ARG A 8 11.17 13.53 -6.72
C ARG A 8 10.33 12.38 -7.27
N ALA A 9 10.30 11.27 -6.55
CA ALA A 9 9.51 10.11 -6.96
C ALA A 9 8.03 10.47 -7.07
N VAL A 10 7.51 11.21 -6.09
CA VAL A 10 6.12 11.66 -6.08
C VAL A 10 5.87 12.68 -7.19
N ALA A 11 6.76 13.67 -7.34
CA ALA A 11 6.61 14.74 -8.32
C ALA A 11 6.66 14.24 -9.77
N ALA A 12 7.32 13.11 -10.01
CA ALA A 12 7.44 12.52 -11.35
C ALA A 12 6.18 11.79 -11.81
N ARG A 13 5.19 11.64 -10.95
CA ARG A 13 3.98 10.84 -11.25
C ARG A 13 2.87 11.71 -11.83
N GLY A 14 2.07 11.14 -12.73
CA GLY A 14 0.89 11.82 -13.28
C GLY A 14 -0.25 11.89 -12.26
N ALA A 15 -1.28 12.66 -12.58
CA ALA A 15 -2.40 12.90 -11.65
C ALA A 15 -3.11 11.61 -11.23
N PHE A 16 -3.34 10.70 -12.16
CA PHE A 16 -4.01 9.43 -11.85
C PHE A 16 -3.12 8.52 -11.01
N GLU A 17 -1.82 8.51 -11.28
CA GLU A 17 -0.87 7.76 -10.47
C GLU A 17 -0.81 8.32 -9.04
N LEU A 18 -0.80 9.64 -8.88
CA LEU A 18 -0.80 10.27 -7.56
C LEU A 18 -2.06 9.93 -6.77
N ALA A 19 -3.20 9.90 -7.43
CA ALA A 19 -4.46 9.52 -6.79
C ALA A 19 -4.41 8.09 -6.27
N ALA A 20 -3.89 7.16 -7.07
CA ALA A 20 -3.73 5.77 -6.66
C ALA A 20 -2.72 5.63 -5.52
N MET A 21 -1.61 6.36 -5.57
CA MET A 21 -0.61 6.37 -4.51
C MET A 21 -1.20 6.87 -3.19
N ALA A 22 -1.99 7.94 -3.24
CA ALA A 22 -2.64 8.47 -2.05
C ALA A 22 -3.59 7.43 -1.45
N LYS A 23 -4.33 6.71 -2.29
CA LYS A 23 -5.23 5.65 -1.85
C LYS A 23 -4.45 4.50 -1.21
N LEU A 24 -3.36 4.05 -1.85
CA LEU A 24 -2.51 2.98 -1.32
C LEU A 24 -1.92 3.37 0.04
N ALA A 25 -1.41 4.58 0.16
CA ALA A 25 -0.83 5.06 1.41
C ALA A 25 -1.87 5.15 2.51
N HIS A 26 -3.07 5.60 2.18
CA HIS A 26 -4.16 5.68 3.13
C HIS A 26 -4.61 4.30 3.62
N LEU A 27 -4.79 3.35 2.70
CA LEU A 27 -5.26 2.00 3.01
C LEU A 27 -4.25 1.20 3.82
N SER A 28 -2.97 1.28 3.45
CA SER A 28 -1.91 0.54 4.12
C SER A 28 -1.32 1.30 5.32
N GLY A 29 -1.56 2.60 5.41
CA GLY A 29 -0.95 3.44 6.41
C GLY A 29 0.55 3.64 6.21
N SER A 30 1.06 3.38 5.00
CA SER A 30 2.50 3.38 4.76
C SER A 30 2.85 3.93 3.38
N LEU A 31 3.60 5.02 3.37
CA LEU A 31 4.17 5.56 2.13
C LEU A 31 5.27 4.64 1.59
N VAL A 32 6.01 3.99 2.48
CA VAL A 32 7.06 3.04 2.08
C VAL A 32 6.45 1.86 1.31
N ALA A 33 5.34 1.31 1.81
CA ALA A 33 4.64 0.23 1.11
C ALA A 33 4.15 0.68 -0.27
N THR A 34 3.62 1.91 -0.35
CA THR A 34 3.16 2.49 -1.61
C THR A 34 4.30 2.58 -2.62
N LEU A 35 5.46 3.08 -2.19
CA LEU A 35 6.64 3.18 -3.05
C LEU A 35 7.15 1.81 -3.47
N ALA A 36 7.09 0.82 -2.57
CA ALA A 36 7.48 -0.55 -2.89
C ALA A 36 6.59 -1.13 -4.00
N ILE A 37 5.29 -0.85 -3.98
CA ILE A 37 4.37 -1.26 -5.06
C ILE A 37 4.77 -0.59 -6.38
N ILE A 38 5.03 0.71 -6.35
CA ILE A 38 5.40 1.48 -7.53
C ILE A 38 6.71 0.95 -8.14
N GLU A 39 7.69 0.68 -7.29
CA GLU A 39 9.01 0.18 -7.72
C GLU A 39 9.01 -1.33 -7.97
N ARG A 40 7.88 -2.00 -7.74
CA ARG A 40 7.73 -3.45 -7.95
C ARG A 40 8.76 -4.26 -7.17
N ALA A 41 8.97 -3.87 -5.93
CA ALA A 41 9.95 -4.49 -5.04
C ALA A 41 9.52 -5.85 -4.50
N GLY A 42 8.29 -6.28 -4.81
CA GLY A 42 7.75 -7.57 -4.38
C GLY A 42 6.32 -7.71 -4.87
N THR A 43 5.64 -8.77 -4.44
CA THR A 43 4.23 -8.93 -4.78
C THR A 43 3.37 -8.01 -3.92
N ALA A 44 2.21 -7.62 -4.44
CA ALA A 44 1.27 -6.79 -3.71
C ALA A 44 0.85 -7.46 -2.40
N GLU A 45 0.64 -8.77 -2.42
CA GLU A 45 0.27 -9.53 -1.24
C GLU A 45 1.33 -9.47 -0.15
N ASP A 46 2.59 -9.63 -0.51
CA ASP A 46 3.70 -9.60 0.45
C ASP A 46 3.90 -8.22 1.03
N ILE A 47 3.78 -7.19 0.19
CA ILE A 47 3.90 -5.80 0.62
C ILE A 47 2.76 -5.43 1.56
N TRP A 48 1.53 -5.86 1.26
CA TRP A 48 0.38 -5.63 2.13
C TRP A 48 0.59 -6.31 3.49
N LYS A 49 1.04 -7.56 3.50
CA LYS A 49 1.31 -8.29 4.74
C LYS A 49 2.36 -7.58 5.60
N ALA A 50 3.42 -7.09 4.96
CA ALA A 50 4.45 -6.34 5.68
C ALA A 50 3.89 -5.04 6.26
N ALA A 51 3.05 -4.33 5.52
CA ALA A 51 2.44 -3.10 6.00
C ALA A 51 1.49 -3.34 7.17
N CYS A 52 0.84 -4.50 7.23
CA CYS A 52 -0.11 -4.85 8.27
C CYS A 52 0.51 -5.61 9.44
N LEU A 53 1.82 -5.83 9.42
CA LEU A 53 2.50 -6.66 10.42
C LEU A 53 2.24 -6.19 11.85
N ASP A 54 2.23 -4.89 12.06
CA ASP A 54 2.00 -4.32 13.39
C ASP A 54 0.58 -4.61 13.88
N GLU A 55 -0.42 -4.50 13.03
CA GLU A 55 -1.80 -4.83 13.38
C GLU A 55 -1.93 -6.30 13.76
N ILE A 56 -1.29 -7.18 12.99
CA ILE A 56 -1.31 -8.61 13.24
C ILE A 56 -0.66 -8.92 14.58
N TRP A 57 0.46 -8.27 14.86
CA TRP A 57 1.18 -8.46 16.11
C TRP A 57 0.34 -8.00 17.31
N GLN A 58 -0.37 -6.88 17.18
CA GLN A 58 -1.26 -6.39 18.22
C GLN A 58 -2.39 -7.39 18.48
N GLU A 59 -2.94 -8.01 17.44
CA GLU A 59 -3.96 -9.03 17.58
C GLU A 59 -3.43 -10.25 18.34
N GLU A 60 -2.20 -10.66 18.09
CA GLU A 60 -1.59 -11.78 18.83
C GLU A 60 -1.43 -11.48 20.32
N LEU A 61 -1.12 -10.23 20.65
CA LEU A 61 -0.93 -9.82 22.04
C LEU A 61 -2.25 -9.61 22.79
N TRP A 62 -3.21 -8.99 22.15
CA TRP A 62 -4.43 -8.49 22.81
C TRP A 62 -5.70 -9.22 22.42
N GLY A 63 -5.58 -10.21 21.54
CA GLY A 63 -6.72 -10.93 21.00
C GLY A 63 -7.26 -10.29 19.73
N ALA A 64 -7.94 -11.12 18.94
CA ALA A 64 -8.48 -10.66 17.66
C ALA A 64 -9.77 -9.87 17.89
N ASP A 65 -9.88 -8.71 17.24
CA ASP A 65 -11.09 -7.93 17.15
C ASP A 65 -11.74 -8.22 15.80
N HIS A 66 -12.95 -8.75 15.82
CA HIS A 66 -13.68 -9.12 14.62
C HIS A 66 -13.83 -7.92 13.66
N TRP A 67 -14.15 -6.74 14.19
CA TRP A 67 -14.32 -5.55 13.37
C TRP A 67 -12.99 -5.10 12.76
N ALA A 68 -11.91 -5.19 13.51
CA ALA A 68 -10.59 -4.83 13.00
C ALA A 68 -10.15 -5.78 11.90
N GLN A 69 -10.44 -7.08 12.06
CA GLN A 69 -10.12 -8.08 11.02
C GLN A 69 -10.92 -7.84 9.75
N LYS A 70 -12.21 -7.57 9.88
CA LYS A 70 -13.07 -7.27 8.74
C LYS A 70 -12.61 -5.98 8.05
N ASN A 71 -12.30 -4.95 8.81
CA ASN A 71 -11.81 -3.69 8.27
C ASN A 71 -10.51 -3.89 7.49
N ARG A 72 -9.59 -4.69 8.02
CA ARG A 72 -8.33 -4.99 7.34
C ARG A 72 -8.58 -5.76 6.04
N SER A 73 -9.50 -6.72 6.06
CA SER A 73 -9.85 -7.50 4.88
C SER A 73 -10.46 -6.60 3.79
N ASP A 74 -11.35 -5.69 4.18
CA ASP A 74 -11.95 -4.73 3.25
C ASP A 74 -10.90 -3.80 2.67
N ARG A 75 -9.97 -3.31 3.49
CA ARG A 75 -8.87 -2.46 3.04
C ARG A 75 -7.95 -3.21 2.09
N GLU A 76 -7.71 -4.48 2.34
CA GLU A 76 -6.88 -5.31 1.46
C GLU A 76 -7.50 -5.40 0.06
N GLY A 77 -8.82 -5.63 -0.02
CA GLY A 77 -9.52 -5.68 -1.29
C GLY A 77 -9.39 -4.36 -2.06
N GLU A 78 -9.55 -3.24 -1.38
CA GLU A 78 -9.38 -1.92 -1.99
C GLU A 78 -7.92 -1.65 -2.40
N PHE A 79 -6.97 -2.10 -1.58
CA PHE A 79 -5.54 -1.97 -1.86
C PHE A 79 -5.19 -2.73 -3.15
N MET A 80 -5.67 -3.97 -3.28
CA MET A 80 -5.41 -4.77 -4.48
C MET A 80 -6.06 -4.16 -5.72
N ALA A 81 -7.25 -3.56 -5.58
CA ALA A 81 -7.90 -2.87 -6.67
C ALA A 81 -7.11 -1.64 -7.11
N ALA A 82 -6.54 -0.90 -6.15
CA ALA A 82 -5.69 0.26 -6.46
C ALA A 82 -4.40 -0.15 -7.17
N VAL A 83 -3.79 -1.27 -6.76
CA VAL A 83 -2.61 -1.83 -7.43
C VAL A 83 -2.95 -2.18 -8.88
N ARG A 84 -4.11 -2.81 -9.09
CA ARG A 84 -4.57 -3.17 -10.44
C ARG A 84 -4.76 -1.93 -11.31
N PHE A 85 -5.31 -0.88 -10.72
CA PHE A 85 -5.46 0.41 -11.42
C PHE A 85 -4.11 0.96 -11.86
N LEU A 86 -3.10 0.92 -10.98
CA LEU A 86 -1.74 1.34 -11.33
C LEU A 86 -1.15 0.49 -12.44
N ASP A 87 -1.37 -0.82 -12.41
CA ASP A 87 -0.86 -1.72 -13.44
C ASP A 87 -1.48 -1.43 -14.82
N LEU A 88 -2.71 -0.93 -14.86
CA LEU A 88 -3.35 -0.50 -16.10
C LEU A 88 -2.79 0.82 -16.61
N LEU A 89 -2.39 1.72 -15.70
CA LEU A 89 -1.78 3.00 -16.08
C LEU A 89 -0.31 2.83 -16.52
N VAL A 90 0.41 1.98 -15.82
CA VAL A 90 1.84 1.72 -16.06
C VAL A 90 2.02 0.20 -16.14
N PRO A 91 1.81 -0.39 -17.33
CA PRO A 91 1.84 -1.85 -17.45
C PRO A 91 3.16 -2.45 -17.00
N ARG A 92 3.06 -3.59 -16.34
CA ARG A 92 4.23 -4.36 -15.94
C ARG A 92 4.73 -5.15 -17.14
N THR A 93 6.02 -5.10 -17.35
CA THR A 93 6.68 -5.84 -18.42
C THR A 93 7.52 -6.96 -17.86
#